data_fd3544e944cbe6f9a5605af2f80d842a
#
_entry.id   fd3544e944cbe6f9a5605af2f80d842a
#
_cell.length_a   1.000
_cell.length_b   1.000
_cell.length_c   1.000
_cell.angle_alpha   90.00
_cell.angle_beta   90.00
_cell.angle_gamma   90.00
#
_symmetry.space_group_name_H-M   'P 1'
#
loop_
_entity.id
_entity.type
_entity.pdbx_description
1 polymer ?
#
loop_
_entity_poly.entity_id
_entity_poly.type
_entity_poly.pdbx_seq_one_letter_code
_entity_poly.pdbx_strand_id
1 'polypeptide(L)'
;MTKVITTVSEMQSIAKEYKRHGQTIGFVPTMGALHEGHLKMMELSSEFNDITVVSIFVNPLQFGPNEDFDAYPRQINKDVEMMEEIDVDYVFYPSVEEMYPDELGVTLKVGKLAHVLEGAQRPGHFEGVVTVVNKLFNICLLYTSPSPR
;
A
#
# COMPACT_ATOMS: atom_id res chain seq x y z
N MET A 1 13.90 -13.62 6.19
CA MET A 1 13.47 -13.88 4.82
C MET A 1 12.11 -13.24 4.56
N THR A 2 11.99 -12.46 3.53
CA THR A 2 10.75 -11.74 3.21
C THR A 2 9.74 -12.67 2.55
N LYS A 3 8.53 -12.74 3.08
CA LYS A 3 7.48 -13.58 2.54
C LYS A 3 6.51 -12.76 1.70
N VAL A 4 6.21 -13.24 0.49
CA VAL A 4 5.28 -12.56 -0.42
C VAL A 4 3.86 -13.09 -0.19
N ILE A 5 2.92 -12.17 0.05
CA ILE A 5 1.52 -12.47 0.30
C ILE A 5 0.70 -11.81 -0.81
N THR A 6 -0.17 -12.56 -1.44
CA THR A 6 -0.92 -12.08 -2.61
C THR A 6 -2.42 -11.93 -2.39
N THR A 7 -2.95 -12.46 -1.30
CA THR A 7 -4.39 -12.34 -1.04
C THR A 7 -4.70 -11.48 0.17
N VAL A 8 -5.82 -10.77 0.10
CA VAL A 8 -6.29 -9.92 1.20
C VAL A 8 -6.55 -10.77 2.45
N SER A 9 -7.19 -11.93 2.30
CA SER A 9 -7.55 -12.74 3.45
C SER A 9 -6.32 -13.26 4.19
N GLU A 10 -5.28 -13.68 3.47
CA GLU A 10 -4.03 -14.14 4.10
C GLU A 10 -3.34 -12.98 4.81
N MET A 11 -3.25 -11.82 4.18
CA MET A 11 -2.61 -10.65 4.80
C MET A 11 -3.34 -10.23 6.08
N GLN A 12 -4.66 -10.21 6.06
CA GLN A 12 -5.44 -9.88 7.25
C GLN A 12 -5.27 -10.90 8.36
N SER A 13 -5.21 -12.19 8.03
CA SER A 13 -4.97 -13.25 9.02
C SER A 13 -3.62 -13.06 9.71
N ILE A 14 -2.58 -12.74 8.93
CA ILE A 14 -1.24 -12.50 9.47
C ILE A 14 -1.26 -11.29 10.40
N ALA A 15 -1.86 -10.18 9.96
CA ALA A 15 -1.93 -8.96 10.76
C ALA A 15 -2.69 -9.18 12.07
N LYS A 16 -3.80 -9.91 12.01
CA LYS A 16 -4.59 -10.23 13.21
C LYS A 16 -3.79 -11.04 14.21
N GLU A 17 -3.02 -12.00 13.73
CA GLU A 17 -2.20 -12.86 14.59
C GLU A 17 -1.15 -12.04 15.36
N TYR A 18 -0.43 -11.17 14.68
CA TYR A 18 0.56 -10.32 15.34
C TYR A 18 -0.10 -9.34 16.32
N LYS A 19 -1.22 -8.76 15.92
CA LYS A 19 -1.95 -7.83 16.78
C LYS A 19 -2.47 -8.51 18.03
N ARG A 20 -2.92 -9.75 17.91
CA ARG A 20 -3.38 -10.56 19.05
C ARG A 20 -2.28 -10.78 20.07
N HIS A 21 -1.03 -10.89 19.62
CA HIS A 21 0.12 -11.09 20.48
C HIS A 21 0.74 -9.78 20.97
N GLY A 22 0.09 -8.64 20.72
CA GLY A 22 0.57 -7.34 21.17
C GLY A 22 1.76 -6.80 20.39
N GLN A 23 2.04 -7.35 19.21
CA GLN A 23 3.17 -6.91 18.41
C GLN A 23 2.77 -5.76 17.49
N THR A 24 3.69 -4.82 17.30
CA THR A 24 3.45 -3.67 16.43
C THR A 24 3.80 -3.98 14.99
N ILE A 25 3.01 -3.42 14.08
CA ILE A 25 3.22 -3.58 12.64
C ILE A 25 3.52 -2.21 12.03
N GLY A 26 4.69 -2.09 11.41
CA GLY A 26 5.00 -0.93 10.59
C GLY A 26 4.61 -1.22 9.15
N PHE A 27 3.99 -0.27 8.50
CA PHE A 27 3.49 -0.45 7.15
C PHE A 27 4.03 0.61 6.20
N VAL A 28 4.60 0.17 5.08
CA VAL A 28 5.15 1.06 4.05
C VAL A 28 4.46 0.77 2.72
N PRO A 29 3.50 1.60 2.30
CA PRO A 29 2.85 1.42 0.99
C PRO A 29 3.74 1.94 -0.14
N THR A 30 3.86 1.14 -1.20
CA THR A 30 4.61 1.52 -2.40
C THR A 30 3.89 1.03 -3.66
N MET A 31 4.35 1.52 -4.81
CA MET A 31 3.92 0.99 -6.10
C MET A 31 5.03 0.14 -6.74
N GLY A 32 6.05 -0.23 -5.98
CA GLY A 32 7.21 -0.95 -6.51
C GLY A 32 8.25 -0.02 -7.11
N ALA A 33 9.21 -0.59 -7.87
CA ALA A 33 10.34 0.15 -8.41
C ALA A 33 11.03 0.95 -7.30
N LEU A 34 11.49 0.23 -6.29
CA LEU A 34 12.00 0.82 -5.06
C LEU A 34 13.29 1.61 -5.26
N HIS A 35 13.42 2.69 -4.49
CA HIS A 35 14.62 3.51 -4.44
C HIS A 35 15.04 3.75 -3.00
N GLU A 36 16.13 4.50 -2.80
CA GLU A 36 16.69 4.73 -1.46
C GLU A 36 15.71 5.29 -0.46
N GLY A 37 14.80 6.16 -0.88
CA GLY A 37 13.78 6.73 0.01
C GLY A 37 12.86 5.66 0.57
N HIS A 38 12.44 4.71 -0.26
CA HIS A 38 11.63 3.58 0.19
C HIS A 38 12.40 2.72 1.18
N LEU A 39 13.65 2.39 0.85
CA LEU A 39 14.48 1.55 1.70
C LEU A 39 14.71 2.18 3.07
N LYS A 40 14.91 3.50 3.10
CA LYS A 40 15.08 4.23 4.36
C LYS A 40 13.82 4.15 5.22
N MET A 41 12.64 4.27 4.62
CA MET A 41 11.38 4.14 5.35
C MET A 41 11.21 2.73 5.91
N MET A 42 11.62 1.72 5.15
CA MET A 42 11.57 0.33 5.61
C MET A 42 12.52 0.07 6.77
N GLU A 43 13.73 0.63 6.71
CA GLU A 43 14.68 0.55 7.81
C GLU A 43 14.13 1.19 9.08
N LEU A 44 13.52 2.36 8.96
CA LEU A 44 12.90 3.04 10.08
C LEU A 44 11.75 2.22 10.67
N SER A 45 10.95 1.61 9.81
CA SER A 45 9.87 0.74 10.26
C SER A 45 10.41 -0.44 11.06
N SER A 46 11.46 -1.11 10.57
CA SER A 46 12.09 -2.24 11.26
C SER A 46 12.66 -1.83 12.61
N GLU A 47 13.16 -0.62 12.71
CA GLU A 47 13.73 -0.10 13.96
C GLU A 47 12.67 0.14 15.03
N PHE A 48 11.49 0.64 14.62
CA PHE A 48 10.46 1.07 15.56
C PHE A 48 9.28 0.11 15.71
N ASN A 49 9.26 -0.99 14.97
CA ASN A 49 8.16 -1.95 15.02
C ASN A 49 8.67 -3.36 15.11
N ASP A 50 7.82 -4.25 15.63
CA ASP A 50 8.15 -5.68 15.71
C ASP A 50 8.13 -6.33 14.33
N ILE A 51 7.18 -5.92 13.48
CA ILE A 51 6.97 -6.50 12.15
C ILE A 51 6.89 -5.37 11.13
N THR A 52 7.52 -5.58 9.97
CA THR A 52 7.42 -4.62 8.85
C THR A 52 6.73 -5.29 7.67
N VAL A 53 5.67 -4.64 7.20
CA VAL A 53 4.92 -5.03 6.00
C VAL A 53 5.07 -3.94 4.96
N VAL A 54 5.46 -4.32 3.76
CA VAL A 54 5.54 -3.40 2.62
C VAL A 54 4.50 -3.84 1.61
N SER A 55 3.68 -2.92 1.12
CA SER A 55 2.79 -3.26 0.01
C SER A 55 3.40 -2.78 -1.31
N ILE A 56 3.25 -3.60 -2.34
CA ILE A 56 3.57 -3.23 -3.71
C ILE A 56 2.29 -3.37 -4.52
N PHE A 57 1.69 -2.26 -4.87
CA PHE A 57 0.45 -2.26 -5.63
C PHE A 57 0.41 -1.04 -6.55
N VAL A 58 0.36 -1.30 -7.86
CA VAL A 58 0.20 -0.24 -8.86
C VAL A 58 -1.30 0.00 -9.00
N ASN A 59 -1.75 1.09 -8.38
CA ASN A 59 -3.17 1.39 -8.24
C ASN A 59 -3.75 2.04 -9.50
N PRO A 60 -4.64 1.35 -10.25
CA PRO A 60 -5.21 1.94 -11.45
C PRO A 60 -6.06 3.19 -11.21
N LEU A 61 -6.62 3.33 -10.00
CA LEU A 61 -7.50 4.45 -9.68
C LEU A 61 -6.79 5.79 -9.65
N GLN A 62 -5.49 5.80 -9.42
CA GLN A 62 -4.73 7.05 -9.35
C GLN A 62 -4.09 7.44 -10.70
N PHE A 63 -4.32 6.63 -11.74
CA PHE A 63 -3.88 6.95 -13.09
C PHE A 63 -5.01 7.61 -13.85
N GLY A 64 -4.70 8.74 -14.51
CA GLY A 64 -5.66 9.44 -15.36
C GLY A 64 -5.76 8.82 -16.74
N PRO A 65 -6.73 9.26 -17.56
CA PRO A 65 -6.94 8.70 -18.90
C PRO A 65 -5.74 8.87 -19.84
N ASN A 66 -4.87 9.85 -19.57
CA ASN A 66 -3.66 10.09 -20.38
C ASN A 66 -2.41 9.52 -19.74
N GLU A 67 -2.54 8.80 -18.63
CA GLU A 67 -1.43 8.19 -17.93
C GLU A 67 -1.43 6.69 -18.22
N ASP A 68 -0.24 6.14 -18.49
CA ASP A 68 -0.12 4.74 -18.88
C ASP A 68 0.13 3.84 -17.69
N PHE A 69 -0.95 3.28 -17.17
CA PHE A 69 -0.91 2.33 -16.05
C PHE A 69 -0.07 1.09 -16.40
N ASP A 70 -0.23 0.58 -17.63
CA ASP A 70 0.45 -0.65 -18.02
C ASP A 70 1.95 -0.45 -18.22
N ALA A 71 2.38 0.77 -18.48
CA ALA A 71 3.80 1.09 -18.66
C ALA A 71 4.54 1.32 -17.36
N TYR A 72 3.82 1.40 -16.23
CA TYR A 72 4.48 1.58 -14.92
C TYR A 72 5.40 0.38 -14.65
N PRO A 73 6.69 0.62 -14.28
CA PRO A 73 7.65 -0.47 -14.12
C PRO A 73 7.25 -1.44 -13.00
N ARG A 74 7.35 -2.72 -13.30
CA ARG A 74 7.04 -3.80 -12.36
C ARG A 74 8.25 -4.72 -12.28
N GLN A 75 8.88 -4.79 -11.11
CA GLN A 75 10.11 -5.55 -10.90
C GLN A 75 10.09 -6.24 -9.53
N ILE A 76 9.05 -7.02 -9.29
CA ILE A 76 8.81 -7.64 -7.97
C ILE A 76 9.99 -8.44 -7.45
N ASN A 77 10.63 -9.25 -8.28
CA ASN A 77 11.76 -10.08 -7.82
C ASN A 77 12.92 -9.24 -7.33
N LYS A 78 13.24 -8.18 -8.05
CA LYS A 78 14.31 -7.26 -7.67
C LYS A 78 13.95 -6.50 -6.41
N ASP A 79 12.70 -6.05 -6.30
CA ASP A 79 12.23 -5.33 -5.12
C ASP A 79 12.29 -6.23 -3.88
N VAL A 80 11.87 -7.49 -4.00
CA VAL A 80 11.93 -8.45 -2.88
C VAL A 80 13.39 -8.70 -2.45
N GLU A 81 14.31 -8.82 -3.38
CA GLU A 81 15.72 -8.99 -3.05
C GLU A 81 16.25 -7.84 -2.20
N MET A 82 15.90 -6.60 -2.56
CA MET A 82 16.29 -5.44 -1.77
C MET A 82 15.69 -5.47 -0.37
N MET A 83 14.44 -5.90 -0.26
CA MET A 83 13.75 -5.95 1.02
C MET A 83 14.29 -7.04 1.94
N GLU A 84 14.77 -8.15 1.39
CA GLU A 84 15.38 -9.21 2.19
C GLU A 84 16.66 -8.73 2.88
N GLU A 85 17.38 -7.81 2.28
CA GLU A 85 18.61 -7.25 2.86
C GLU A 85 18.34 -6.35 4.07
N ILE A 86 17.13 -5.82 4.21
CA ILE A 86 16.80 -4.91 5.29
C ILE A 86 15.72 -5.46 6.23
N ASP A 87 15.57 -6.79 6.25
CA ASP A 87 14.70 -7.50 7.19
C ASP A 87 13.22 -7.12 7.15
N VAL A 88 12.69 -6.85 5.96
CA VAL A 88 11.25 -6.72 5.76
C VAL A 88 10.62 -8.11 5.94
N ASP A 89 9.58 -8.21 6.76
CA ASP A 89 8.96 -9.50 7.09
C ASP A 89 8.01 -9.98 6.00
N TYR A 90 7.18 -9.08 5.50
CA TYR A 90 6.15 -9.43 4.50
C TYR A 90 6.05 -8.39 3.41
N VAL A 91 5.84 -8.86 2.19
CA VAL A 91 5.47 -8.03 1.05
C VAL A 91 4.05 -8.39 0.65
N PHE A 92 3.14 -7.43 0.74
CA PHE A 92 1.79 -7.63 0.26
C PHE A 92 1.73 -7.18 -1.21
N TYR A 93 1.54 -8.16 -2.09
CA TYR A 93 1.57 -7.94 -3.54
C TYR A 93 0.27 -8.46 -4.17
N PRO A 94 -0.85 -7.74 -3.99
CA PRO A 94 -2.14 -8.18 -4.51
C PRO A 94 -2.31 -7.84 -5.99
N SER A 95 -3.19 -8.58 -6.66
CA SER A 95 -3.65 -8.23 -7.99
C SER A 95 -4.69 -7.11 -7.90
N VAL A 96 -5.02 -6.50 -9.04
CA VAL A 96 -6.10 -5.51 -9.11
C VAL A 96 -7.42 -6.14 -8.69
N GLU A 97 -7.69 -7.35 -9.13
CA GLU A 97 -8.92 -8.08 -8.78
C GLU A 97 -9.01 -8.39 -7.29
N GLU A 98 -7.88 -8.64 -6.65
CA GLU A 98 -7.84 -8.88 -5.22
C GLU A 98 -8.17 -7.63 -4.43
N MET A 99 -7.65 -6.48 -4.87
CA MET A 99 -7.90 -5.19 -4.22
C MET A 99 -9.29 -4.64 -4.54
N TYR A 100 -9.77 -4.85 -5.76
CA TYR A 100 -11.05 -4.32 -6.23
C TYR A 100 -11.83 -5.44 -6.93
N PRO A 101 -12.36 -6.41 -6.14
CA PRO A 101 -13.05 -7.57 -6.71
C PRO A 101 -14.36 -7.23 -7.42
N ASP A 102 -14.99 -6.12 -7.03
CA ASP A 102 -16.24 -5.64 -7.61
C ASP A 102 -16.06 -4.19 -8.02
N GLU A 103 -17.07 -3.61 -8.66
CA GLU A 103 -17.08 -2.19 -8.89
C GLU A 103 -16.96 -1.46 -7.56
N LEU A 104 -16.19 -0.37 -7.54
CA LEU A 104 -15.97 0.39 -6.31
C LEU A 104 -17.29 0.94 -5.78
N GLY A 105 -17.75 0.37 -4.67
CA GLY A 105 -18.92 0.88 -3.97
C GLY A 105 -18.63 2.15 -3.18
N VAL A 106 -17.35 2.36 -2.82
CA VAL A 106 -16.95 3.52 -2.02
C VAL A 106 -15.67 4.12 -2.61
N THR A 107 -15.70 5.41 -2.87
CA THR A 107 -14.53 6.19 -3.26
C THR A 107 -14.38 7.34 -2.29
N LEU A 108 -13.18 7.50 -1.74
CA LEU A 108 -12.90 8.60 -0.82
C LEU A 108 -12.60 9.86 -1.61
N LYS A 109 -13.15 10.99 -1.14
CA LYS A 109 -12.96 12.29 -1.78
C LYS A 109 -12.06 13.17 -0.94
N VAL A 110 -11.28 14.00 -1.62
CA VAL A 110 -10.39 14.98 -0.98
C VAL A 110 -10.97 16.38 -1.12
N GLY A 111 -10.47 17.32 -0.31
CA GLY A 111 -10.96 18.67 -0.29
C GLY A 111 -10.50 19.52 -1.48
N LYS A 112 -11.01 20.78 -1.52
CA LYS A 112 -10.72 21.71 -2.61
C LYS A 112 -9.24 21.98 -2.82
N LEU A 113 -8.44 22.00 -1.76
CA LEU A 113 -7.02 22.27 -1.86
C LEU A 113 -6.30 21.27 -2.75
N ALA A 114 -6.65 20.00 -2.63
CA ALA A 114 -6.06 18.97 -3.47
C ALA A 114 -6.42 19.17 -4.95
N HIS A 115 -7.63 19.64 -5.23
CA HIS A 115 -8.04 19.96 -6.61
C HIS A 115 -7.30 21.14 -7.19
N VAL A 116 -6.99 22.14 -6.38
CA VAL A 116 -6.24 23.32 -6.82
C VAL A 116 -4.77 23.00 -7.04
N LEU A 117 -4.20 22.11 -6.24
CA LEU A 117 -2.80 21.69 -6.35
C LEU A 117 -2.64 20.63 -7.45
N GLU A 118 -2.11 19.49 -7.11
CA GLU A 118 -1.82 18.43 -8.09
C GLU A 118 -3.07 17.84 -8.71
N GLY A 119 -4.19 17.85 -7.99
CA GLY A 119 -5.47 17.38 -8.51
C GLY A 119 -5.95 18.12 -9.74
N ALA A 120 -5.56 19.40 -9.91
CA ALA A 120 -5.91 20.16 -11.10
C ALA A 120 -5.18 19.65 -12.35
N GLN A 121 -3.97 19.12 -12.18
CA GLN A 121 -3.16 18.55 -13.27
C GLN A 121 -3.45 17.06 -13.48
N ARG A 122 -3.86 16.35 -12.43
CA ARG A 122 -4.14 14.92 -12.44
C ARG A 122 -5.51 14.66 -11.83
N PRO A 123 -6.61 14.90 -12.56
CA PRO A 123 -7.96 14.72 -12.03
C PRO A 123 -8.17 13.29 -11.51
N GLY A 124 -8.71 13.17 -10.30
CA GLY A 124 -8.95 11.89 -9.67
C GLY A 124 -7.75 11.24 -9.02
N HIS A 125 -6.55 11.81 -9.20
CA HIS A 125 -5.33 11.21 -8.65
C HIS A 125 -5.37 11.12 -7.12
N PHE A 126 -5.67 12.23 -6.44
CA PHE A 126 -5.71 12.21 -4.97
C PHE A 126 -6.80 11.32 -4.42
N GLU A 127 -7.95 11.28 -5.07
CA GLU A 127 -9.04 10.40 -4.65
C GLU A 127 -8.65 8.94 -4.78
N GLY A 128 -7.94 8.58 -5.86
CA GLY A 128 -7.41 7.23 -6.05
C GLY A 128 -6.37 6.88 -4.99
N VAL A 129 -5.46 7.79 -4.68
CA VAL A 129 -4.44 7.57 -3.65
C VAL A 129 -5.07 7.38 -2.27
N VAL A 130 -5.99 8.27 -1.89
CA VAL A 130 -6.65 8.18 -0.58
C VAL A 130 -7.45 6.89 -0.46
N THR A 131 -8.13 6.49 -1.52
CA THR A 131 -8.92 5.25 -1.54
C THR A 131 -8.03 4.03 -1.33
N VAL A 132 -6.92 3.92 -2.06
CA VAL A 132 -6.03 2.75 -1.93
C VAL A 132 -5.31 2.72 -0.59
N VAL A 133 -4.85 3.85 -0.09
CA VAL A 133 -4.15 3.92 1.20
C VAL A 133 -5.08 3.51 2.33
N ASN A 134 -6.31 4.00 2.32
CA ASN A 134 -7.30 3.62 3.32
C ASN A 134 -7.56 2.11 3.28
N LYS A 135 -7.72 1.55 2.09
CA LYS A 135 -7.96 0.12 1.93
C LYS A 135 -6.77 -0.71 2.42
N LEU A 136 -5.55 -0.29 2.09
CA LEU A 136 -4.34 -0.97 2.53
C LEU A 136 -4.18 -0.91 4.05
N PHE A 137 -4.50 0.21 4.67
CA PHE A 137 -4.47 0.32 6.13
C PHE A 137 -5.45 -0.64 6.78
N ASN A 138 -6.65 -0.77 6.23
CA ASN A 138 -7.64 -1.72 6.74
C ASN A 138 -7.19 -3.16 6.60
N ILE A 139 -6.46 -3.49 5.54
CA ILE A 139 -5.97 -4.85 5.30
C ILE A 139 -4.77 -5.17 6.18
N CYS A 140 -3.76 -4.31 6.16
CA CYS A 140 -2.45 -4.59 6.76
C CYS A 140 -2.33 -4.19 8.22
N LEU A 141 -3.04 -3.14 8.64
CA LEU A 141 -2.99 -2.65 10.00
C LEU A 141 -4.29 -2.87 10.76
N LEU A 142 -5.32 -3.36 10.09
CA LEU A 142 -6.66 -3.55 10.66
C LEU A 142 -7.22 -2.26 11.26
N TYR A 143 -6.84 -1.14 10.67
CA TYR A 143 -7.39 0.16 11.03
C TYR A 143 -8.81 0.24 10.48
N THR A 144 -9.75 0.54 11.33
CA THR A 144 -11.01 1.05 10.83
C THR A 144 -10.77 2.51 10.53
N SER A 145 -11.05 2.94 9.30
CA SER A 145 -10.99 4.33 8.94
C SER A 145 -11.76 5.10 10.01
N PRO A 146 -11.13 6.02 10.76
CA PRO A 146 -11.89 6.78 11.71
C PRO A 146 -12.93 7.54 10.93
N SER A 147 -14.21 7.32 11.27
CA SER A 147 -15.22 8.22 10.79
C SER A 147 -14.77 9.62 11.19
N PRO A 148 -14.93 10.61 10.33
CA PRO A 148 -14.60 11.98 10.69
C PRO A 148 -15.37 12.29 11.98
N ARG A 149 -14.62 12.49 12.98
CA ARG A 149 -15.17 12.84 14.28
C ARG A 149 -15.24 14.33 14.42
#